data_067a1824b448512e4898786fb14f1b33
#
_entry.id   067a1824b448512e4898786fb14f1b33
#
_cell.length_a   1.000
_cell.length_b   1.000
_cell.length_c   1.000
_cell.angle_alpha   90.00
_cell.angle_beta   90.00
_cell.angle_gamma   90.00
#
_symmetry.space_group_name_H-M   'P 1'
#
loop_
_entity.id
_entity.type
_entity.pdbx_description
1 polymer ?
#
loop_
_entity_poly.entity_id
_entity_poly.type
_entity_poly.pdbx_seq_one_letter_code
_entity_poly.pdbx_strand_id
1 'polypeptide(L)'
;HLTTRRQRQMCIRDSRKLHVCGKNPDCDGYLVEDGQFRIKGYDGPTLECHKCGSEMQLKTGRFGKYFGCLNDNCGATRALQRNGEPKPITMEPIEIKDLKCIKCEDHYLLRDSMKGLFLAASQYPKNRETRAPKVSEINSLHEEIIEACRFLPDKEKHLYLLDAPETDKDGNPYVIRYNRTEDTHYVASEKDGKKTKWTATYSNGQWVEN
;
A
#
# COMPACT_ATOMS: atom_id res chain seq x y z
N HIS A 1 -30.88 -13.96 30.78
CA HIS A 1 -30.72 -13.63 29.34
C HIS A 1 -30.75 -12.14 29.03
N LEU A 2 -31.58 -11.36 29.72
CA LEU A 2 -31.68 -9.90 29.54
C LEU A 2 -30.53 -9.13 30.18
N THR A 3 -29.97 -9.64 31.24
CA THR A 3 -28.82 -9.06 31.93
C THR A 3 -27.52 -9.13 31.11
N THR A 4 -27.33 -10.22 30.38
CA THR A 4 -26.13 -10.41 29.52
C THR A 4 -26.13 -9.49 28.29
N ARG A 5 -27.30 -9.12 27.75
CA ARG A 5 -27.39 -8.13 26.67
C ARG A 5 -27.13 -6.70 27.14
N ARG A 6 -27.53 -6.35 28.36
CA ARG A 6 -27.23 -5.00 28.93
C ARG A 6 -25.76 -4.83 29.30
N GLN A 7 -25.07 -5.90 29.67
CA GLN A 7 -23.64 -5.84 29.97
C GLN A 7 -22.76 -5.74 28.72
N ARG A 8 -23.31 -6.01 27.51
CA ARG A 8 -22.58 -5.87 26.25
C ARG A 8 -22.32 -4.44 25.81
N GLN A 9 -22.96 -3.46 26.42
CA GLN A 9 -22.81 -2.04 26.09
C GLN A 9 -22.72 -1.23 27.37
N MET A 10 -21.56 -1.29 28.03
CA MET A 10 -21.27 -0.29 29.05
C MET A 10 -20.59 0.91 28.41
N CYS A 11 -21.25 2.07 28.44
CA CYS A 11 -20.59 3.33 28.14
C CYS A 11 -19.70 3.71 29.32
N ILE A 12 -18.41 3.80 29.13
CA ILE A 12 -17.48 4.36 30.08
C ILE A 12 -17.65 5.89 30.06
N ARG A 13 -17.51 6.55 31.20
CA ARG A 13 -17.73 7.99 31.38
C ARG A 13 -16.89 8.91 30.48
N ASP A 14 -15.88 8.38 29.80
CA ASP A 14 -14.98 9.12 28.93
C ASP A 14 -15.26 8.92 27.44
N SER A 15 -16.50 8.57 27.07
CA SER A 15 -16.96 8.37 25.69
C SER A 15 -16.42 7.12 25.00
N ARG A 16 -15.70 6.24 25.70
CA ARG A 16 -15.25 4.95 25.16
C ARG A 16 -16.31 3.88 25.37
N LYS A 17 -16.55 3.05 24.38
CA LYS A 17 -17.45 1.91 24.51
C LYS A 17 -16.64 0.67 24.88
N LEU A 18 -17.09 0.00 25.92
CA LEU A 18 -16.55 -1.30 26.34
C LEU A 18 -17.51 -2.41 25.87
N HIS A 19 -17.01 -3.31 25.05
CA HIS A 19 -17.72 -4.51 24.64
C HIS A 19 -17.19 -5.70 25.45
N VAL A 20 -17.99 -6.21 26.36
CA VAL A 20 -17.65 -7.34 27.20
C VAL A 20 -18.06 -8.63 26.52
N CYS A 21 -17.22 -9.69 26.62
CA CYS A 21 -17.56 -11.01 26.10
C CYS A 21 -18.92 -11.48 26.61
N GLY A 22 -19.73 -12.08 25.72
CA GLY A 22 -21.06 -12.56 26.08
C GLY A 22 -21.07 -13.73 27.09
N LYS A 23 -19.89 -14.26 27.42
CA LYS A 23 -19.67 -15.30 28.43
C LYS A 23 -19.14 -14.74 29.76
N ASN A 24 -19.13 -13.43 29.94
CA ASN A 24 -18.78 -12.83 31.23
C ASN A 24 -19.83 -13.24 32.29
N PRO A 25 -19.44 -13.67 33.50
CA PRO A 25 -18.11 -13.62 34.10
C PRO A 25 -17.17 -14.81 33.80
N ASP A 26 -17.63 -15.84 33.09
CA ASP A 26 -16.81 -17.03 32.78
C ASP A 26 -15.66 -16.72 31.81
N CYS A 27 -15.72 -15.57 31.14
CA CYS A 27 -14.66 -15.03 30.32
C CYS A 27 -14.51 -13.54 30.60
N ASP A 28 -13.33 -13.12 31.02
CA ASP A 28 -12.99 -11.73 31.33
C ASP A 28 -12.55 -10.90 30.11
N GLY A 29 -12.68 -11.46 28.92
CA GLY A 29 -12.38 -10.82 27.67
C GLY A 29 -13.26 -9.59 27.42
N TYR A 30 -12.66 -8.48 27.01
CA TYR A 30 -13.36 -7.28 26.61
C TYR A 30 -12.66 -6.56 25.45
N LEU A 31 -13.43 -5.78 24.71
CA LEU A 31 -12.96 -4.87 23.68
C LEU A 31 -13.22 -3.44 24.12
N VAL A 32 -12.22 -2.59 24.11
CA VAL A 32 -12.37 -1.15 24.31
C VAL A 32 -12.37 -0.46 22.97
N GLU A 33 -13.45 0.26 22.65
CA GLU A 33 -13.52 1.11 21.47
C GLU A 33 -12.85 2.45 21.79
N ASP A 34 -11.59 2.58 21.37
CA ASP A 34 -10.81 3.81 21.49
C ASP A 34 -10.48 4.33 20.08
N GLY A 35 -11.53 4.53 19.26
CA GLY A 35 -11.33 4.73 17.81
C GLY A 35 -10.75 3.50 17.10
N GLN A 36 -10.17 2.59 17.85
CA GLN A 36 -9.64 1.29 17.45
C GLN A 36 -9.99 0.25 18.51
N PHE A 37 -10.54 -0.88 18.08
CA PHE A 37 -10.84 -1.98 19.01
C PHE A 37 -9.56 -2.64 19.48
N ARG A 38 -9.36 -2.68 20.80
CA ARG A 38 -8.29 -3.43 21.45
C ARG A 38 -8.90 -4.53 22.31
N ILE A 39 -8.35 -5.72 22.26
CA ILE A 39 -8.76 -6.86 23.09
C ILE A 39 -7.73 -7.05 24.21
N LYS A 40 -8.18 -7.01 25.48
CA LYS A 40 -7.33 -7.36 26.62
C LYS A 40 -7.12 -8.89 26.62
N GLY A 41 -5.87 -9.32 26.79
CA GLY A 41 -5.55 -10.74 26.68
C GLY A 41 -5.74 -11.25 25.26
N TYR A 42 -5.31 -10.45 24.27
CA TYR A 42 -5.44 -10.81 22.86
C TYR A 42 -4.76 -12.15 22.57
N ASP A 43 -5.55 -13.10 22.10
CA ASP A 43 -5.14 -14.46 21.71
C ASP A 43 -5.28 -14.70 20.18
N GLY A 44 -5.58 -13.64 19.44
CA GLY A 44 -5.71 -13.66 17.99
C GLY A 44 -4.38 -13.68 17.24
N PRO A 45 -4.42 -13.68 15.90
CA PRO A 45 -3.22 -13.68 15.07
C PRO A 45 -2.43 -12.38 15.23
N THR A 46 -1.11 -12.50 15.38
CA THR A 46 -0.18 -11.39 15.47
C THR A 46 0.77 -11.37 14.28
N LEU A 47 1.31 -10.21 13.95
CA LEU A 47 2.36 -10.01 12.96
C LEU A 47 3.45 -9.12 13.53
N GLU A 48 4.65 -9.25 13.02
CA GLU A 48 5.71 -8.27 13.25
C GLU A 48 5.48 -7.03 12.38
N CYS A 49 5.64 -5.86 12.97
CA CYS A 49 5.49 -4.59 12.27
C CYS A 49 6.66 -4.35 11.33
N HIS A 50 6.37 -4.19 10.04
CA HIS A 50 7.37 -3.93 9.01
C HIS A 50 8.12 -2.60 9.18
N LYS A 51 7.61 -1.66 9.99
CA LYS A 51 8.25 -0.36 10.23
C LYS A 51 9.12 -0.33 11.48
N CYS A 52 8.69 -0.93 12.56
CA CYS A 52 9.36 -0.79 13.87
C CYS A 52 9.63 -2.11 14.59
N GLY A 53 9.29 -3.26 14.02
CA GLY A 53 9.48 -4.58 14.63
C GLY A 53 8.54 -4.91 15.79
N SER A 54 7.71 -3.97 16.26
CA SER A 54 6.76 -4.23 17.34
C SER A 54 5.61 -5.14 16.89
N GLU A 55 4.90 -5.73 17.83
CA GLU A 55 3.73 -6.56 17.53
C GLU A 55 2.61 -5.76 16.87
N MET A 56 1.97 -6.36 15.86
CA MET A 56 0.73 -5.89 15.27
C MET A 56 -0.40 -6.85 15.62
N GLN A 57 -1.54 -6.33 16.04
CA GLN A 57 -2.74 -7.11 16.34
C GLN A 57 -3.87 -6.82 15.36
N LEU A 58 -4.73 -7.83 15.15
CA LEU A 58 -5.91 -7.69 14.30
C LEU A 58 -6.94 -6.77 14.97
N LYS A 59 -7.27 -5.70 14.28
CA LYS A 59 -8.24 -4.68 14.70
C LYS A 59 -9.38 -4.60 13.69
N THR A 60 -10.51 -4.04 14.11
CA THR A 60 -11.64 -3.75 13.20
C THR A 60 -11.81 -2.26 13.04
N GLY A 61 -11.80 -1.77 11.82
CA GLY A 61 -12.01 -0.37 11.50
C GLY A 61 -13.20 -0.17 10.56
N ARG A 62 -13.44 1.08 10.16
CA ARG A 62 -14.54 1.48 9.26
C ARG A 62 -14.55 0.70 7.94
N PHE A 63 -13.38 0.34 7.43
CA PHE A 63 -13.21 -0.33 6.13
C PHE A 63 -12.94 -1.84 6.26
N GLY A 64 -13.18 -2.42 7.44
CA GLY A 64 -12.97 -3.85 7.70
C GLY A 64 -11.81 -4.14 8.64
N LYS A 65 -11.39 -5.40 8.67
CA LYS A 65 -10.30 -5.87 9.54
C LYS A 65 -8.93 -5.49 8.99
N TYR A 66 -8.01 -5.15 9.87
CA TYR A 66 -6.61 -4.81 9.56
C TYR A 66 -5.70 -5.12 10.74
N PHE A 67 -4.44 -5.35 10.49
CA PHE A 67 -3.43 -5.38 11.53
C PHE A 67 -2.95 -3.97 11.83
N GLY A 68 -2.96 -3.59 13.12
CA GLY A 68 -2.45 -2.30 13.59
C GLY A 68 -1.32 -2.49 14.56
N CYS A 69 -0.23 -1.72 14.40
CA CYS A 69 0.90 -1.74 15.30
C CYS A 69 0.48 -1.33 16.71
N LEU A 70 1.09 -1.97 17.73
CA LEU A 70 0.86 -1.63 19.13
C LEU A 70 1.75 -0.48 19.62
N ASN A 71 2.79 -0.15 18.88
CA ASN A 71 3.62 1.01 19.17
C ASN A 71 2.88 2.27 18.74
N ASP A 72 2.44 3.07 19.72
CA ASP A 72 1.65 4.29 19.47
C ASP A 72 2.39 5.33 18.63
N ASN A 73 3.72 5.33 18.66
CA ASN A 73 4.55 6.23 17.85
C ASN A 73 4.74 5.75 16.39
N CYS A 74 4.34 4.52 16.06
CA CYS A 74 4.57 3.94 14.74
C CYS A 74 3.38 4.16 13.78
N GLY A 75 2.16 3.95 14.25
CA GLY A 75 0.93 4.10 13.47
C GLY A 75 0.80 3.19 12.25
N ALA A 76 1.70 2.22 12.05
CA ALA A 76 1.67 1.33 10.90
C ALA A 76 0.43 0.44 10.90
N THR A 77 -0.19 0.28 9.74
CA THR A 77 -1.35 -0.60 9.54
C THR A 77 -1.17 -1.49 8.33
N ARG A 78 -1.79 -2.68 8.35
CA ARG A 78 -1.74 -3.63 7.26
C ARG A 78 -3.12 -4.25 7.06
N ALA A 79 -3.80 -3.88 5.99
CA ALA A 79 -5.14 -4.38 5.68
C ALA A 79 -5.12 -5.88 5.35
N LEU A 80 -6.27 -6.55 5.48
CA LEU A 80 -6.44 -7.92 5.02
C LEU A 80 -6.88 -7.98 3.56
N GLN A 81 -6.47 -9.04 2.88
CA GLN A 81 -7.02 -9.46 1.62
C GLN A 81 -8.36 -10.22 1.84
N ARG A 82 -9.08 -10.51 0.76
CA ARG A 82 -10.33 -11.27 0.84
C ARG A 82 -10.15 -12.73 1.33
N ASN A 83 -8.96 -13.29 1.12
CA ASN A 83 -8.59 -14.62 1.60
C ASN A 83 -8.20 -14.65 3.10
N GLY A 84 -8.23 -13.50 3.79
CA GLY A 84 -7.86 -13.39 5.20
C GLY A 84 -6.36 -13.16 5.46
N GLU A 85 -5.53 -13.20 4.43
CA GLU A 85 -4.10 -12.93 4.55
C GLU A 85 -3.80 -11.42 4.62
N PRO A 86 -2.73 -11.01 5.31
CA PRO A 86 -2.27 -9.63 5.28
C PRO A 86 -1.89 -9.21 3.85
N LYS A 87 -2.29 -8.01 3.43
CA LYS A 87 -1.84 -7.47 2.16
C LYS A 87 -0.31 -7.39 2.13
N PRO A 88 0.33 -7.65 0.97
CA PRO A 88 1.76 -7.42 0.81
C PRO A 88 2.16 -6.01 1.24
N ILE A 89 3.36 -5.87 1.75
CA ILE A 89 3.95 -4.56 2.01
C ILE A 89 4.25 -3.95 0.64
N THR A 90 3.85 -2.71 0.45
CA THR A 90 4.10 -1.94 -0.77
C THR A 90 5.05 -0.78 -0.48
N MET A 91 5.69 -0.28 -1.50
CA MET A 91 6.51 0.93 -1.46
C MET A 91 5.70 2.10 -0.86
N GLU A 92 6.34 2.93 -0.05
CA GLU A 92 5.71 4.18 0.41
C GLU A 92 5.46 5.12 -0.78
N PRO A 93 4.33 5.86 -0.79
CA PRO A 93 4.06 6.78 -1.89
C PRO A 93 5.11 7.89 -1.97
N ILE A 94 5.64 8.14 -3.17
CA ILE A 94 6.58 9.22 -3.46
C ILE A 94 5.83 10.39 -4.10
N GLU A 95 5.97 11.58 -3.53
CA GLU A 95 5.34 12.79 -4.02
C GLU A 95 6.19 13.42 -5.14
N ILE A 96 5.63 13.56 -6.35
CA ILE A 96 6.31 14.18 -7.49
C ILE A 96 5.67 15.55 -7.74
N LYS A 97 6.11 16.56 -6.99
CA LYS A 97 5.49 17.91 -6.97
C LYS A 97 5.52 18.61 -8.33
N ASP A 98 6.57 18.37 -9.11
CA ASP A 98 6.76 19.01 -10.41
C ASP A 98 5.96 18.32 -11.53
N LEU A 99 5.42 17.12 -11.28
CA LEU A 99 4.64 16.38 -12.24
C LEU A 99 3.14 16.66 -12.06
N LYS A 100 2.63 17.61 -12.81
CA LYS A 100 1.21 18.00 -12.74
C LYS A 100 0.29 16.93 -13.31
N CYS A 101 -0.85 16.77 -12.66
CA CYS A 101 -1.93 15.90 -13.11
C CYS A 101 -2.51 16.41 -14.44
N ILE A 102 -2.78 15.49 -15.39
CA ILE A 102 -3.29 15.85 -16.72
C ILE A 102 -4.72 16.44 -16.65
N LYS A 103 -5.50 16.05 -15.65
CA LYS A 103 -6.92 16.44 -15.52
C LYS A 103 -7.19 17.56 -14.52
N CYS A 104 -6.21 17.95 -13.73
CA CYS A 104 -6.36 19.00 -12.72
C CYS A 104 -5.00 19.65 -12.41
N GLU A 105 -5.00 20.73 -11.64
CA GLU A 105 -3.77 21.43 -11.22
C GLU A 105 -2.98 20.72 -10.11
N ASP A 106 -3.42 19.53 -9.72
CA ASP A 106 -2.81 18.71 -8.70
C ASP A 106 -1.53 18.03 -9.21
N HIS A 107 -0.73 17.45 -8.33
CA HIS A 107 0.46 16.68 -8.70
C HIS A 107 0.22 15.18 -8.57
N TYR A 108 1.18 14.38 -9.03
CA TYR A 108 1.12 12.94 -8.91
C TYR A 108 1.91 12.41 -7.72
N LEU A 109 1.41 11.30 -7.18
CA LEU A 109 2.13 10.40 -6.29
C LEU A 109 2.49 9.13 -7.06
N LEU A 110 3.77 8.73 -7.02
CA LEU A 110 4.18 7.40 -7.47
C LEU A 110 3.83 6.38 -6.38
N ARG A 111 3.09 5.36 -6.76
CA ARG A 111 2.60 4.31 -5.85
C ARG A 111 2.88 2.93 -6.41
N ASP A 112 3.07 1.97 -5.51
CA ASP A 112 3.15 0.54 -5.83
C ASP A 112 1.82 -0.15 -5.50
N SER A 113 1.46 -1.14 -6.30
CA SER A 113 0.29 -1.99 -6.09
C SER A 113 0.56 -3.41 -6.58
N MET A 114 -0.38 -4.32 -6.35
CA MET A 114 -0.35 -5.67 -6.93
C MET A 114 -0.38 -5.69 -8.48
N LYS A 115 -0.51 -4.53 -9.12
CA LYS A 115 -0.49 -4.36 -10.58
C LYS A 115 0.72 -3.55 -11.04
N GLY A 116 1.75 -3.47 -10.20
CA GLY A 116 2.95 -2.69 -10.46
C GLY A 116 2.84 -1.20 -10.09
N LEU A 117 3.84 -0.45 -10.53
CA LEU A 117 3.93 0.99 -10.29
C LEU A 117 2.89 1.77 -11.10
N PHE A 118 2.34 2.81 -10.49
CA PHE A 118 1.41 3.74 -11.14
C PHE A 118 1.48 5.13 -10.51
N LEU A 119 1.12 6.12 -11.29
CA LEU A 119 0.92 7.48 -10.83
C LEU A 119 -0.55 7.67 -10.46
N ALA A 120 -0.80 8.28 -9.31
CA ALA A 120 -2.13 8.66 -8.85
C ALA A 120 -2.14 10.14 -8.45
N ALA A 121 -3.23 10.85 -8.74
CA ALA A 121 -3.40 12.22 -8.28
C ALA A 121 -3.31 12.31 -6.75
N SER A 122 -2.65 13.34 -6.21
CA SER A 122 -2.39 13.49 -4.77
C SER A 122 -3.67 13.65 -3.95
N GLN A 123 -4.73 14.21 -4.53
CA GLN A 123 -6.01 14.44 -3.87
C GLN A 123 -7.00 13.27 -3.96
N TYR A 124 -6.53 12.04 -4.19
CA TYR A 124 -7.41 10.89 -4.10
C TYR A 124 -8.11 10.84 -2.71
N PRO A 125 -9.45 10.59 -2.59
CA PRO A 125 -10.36 10.11 -3.64
C PRO A 125 -11.14 11.20 -4.41
N LYS A 126 -10.90 12.49 -4.16
CA LYS A 126 -11.58 13.59 -4.88
C LYS A 126 -11.25 13.54 -6.38
N ASN A 127 -9.97 13.43 -6.69
CA ASN A 127 -9.47 13.18 -8.03
C ASN A 127 -9.01 11.72 -8.13
N ARG A 128 -9.56 10.97 -9.07
CA ARG A 128 -9.26 9.54 -9.28
C ARG A 128 -8.39 9.29 -10.51
N GLU A 129 -7.70 10.33 -10.97
CA GLU A 129 -6.79 10.19 -12.09
C GLU A 129 -5.64 9.24 -11.74
N THR A 130 -5.42 8.26 -12.59
CA THR A 130 -4.30 7.33 -12.48
C THR A 130 -3.76 7.01 -13.86
N ARG A 131 -2.46 6.87 -13.99
CA ARG A 131 -1.79 6.42 -15.21
C ARG A 131 -0.50 5.66 -14.91
N ALA A 132 0.02 4.98 -15.90
CA ALA A 132 1.35 4.41 -15.83
C ALA A 132 2.43 5.51 -15.90
N PRO A 133 3.54 5.39 -15.17
CA PRO A 133 4.65 6.33 -15.25
C PRO A 133 5.45 6.10 -16.55
N LYS A 134 5.98 7.18 -17.11
CA LYS A 134 7.05 7.10 -18.10
C LYS A 134 8.37 6.81 -17.41
N VAL A 135 9.31 6.17 -18.08
CA VAL A 135 10.65 5.91 -17.53
C VAL A 135 11.33 7.23 -17.15
N SER A 136 11.28 8.24 -18.01
CA SER A 136 11.87 9.56 -17.75
C SER A 136 11.27 10.31 -16.55
N GLU A 137 10.08 9.93 -16.09
CA GLU A 137 9.43 10.55 -14.93
C GLU A 137 9.92 9.99 -13.60
N ILE A 138 10.55 8.82 -13.61
CA ILE A 138 11.05 8.16 -12.39
C ILE A 138 12.57 8.11 -12.31
N ASN A 139 13.30 8.30 -13.40
CA ASN A 139 14.77 8.22 -13.40
C ASN A 139 15.43 9.25 -12.46
N SER A 140 14.79 10.38 -12.21
CA SER A 140 15.26 11.38 -11.25
C SER A 140 14.96 11.04 -9.79
N LEU A 141 14.23 9.95 -9.50
CA LEU A 141 13.72 9.61 -8.17
C LEU A 141 14.53 8.48 -7.51
N HIS A 142 15.81 8.36 -7.81
CA HIS A 142 16.64 7.25 -7.33
C HIS A 142 16.67 7.14 -5.80
N GLU A 143 17.00 8.23 -5.11
CA GLU A 143 17.09 8.23 -3.65
C GLU A 143 15.70 8.07 -2.99
N GLU A 144 14.69 8.71 -3.56
CA GLU A 144 13.31 8.62 -3.08
C GLU A 144 12.76 7.19 -3.20
N ILE A 145 13.10 6.47 -4.27
CA ILE A 145 12.69 5.08 -4.45
C ILE A 145 13.39 4.17 -3.43
N ILE A 146 14.69 4.35 -3.19
CA ILE A 146 15.41 3.60 -2.16
C ILE A 146 14.77 3.82 -0.79
N GLU A 147 14.53 5.09 -0.42
CA GLU A 147 13.91 5.42 0.86
C GLU A 147 12.48 4.88 0.96
N ALA A 148 11.68 4.98 -0.08
CA ALA A 148 10.32 4.47 -0.12
C ALA A 148 10.25 2.93 -0.05
N CYS A 149 11.27 2.23 -0.52
CA CYS A 149 11.38 0.77 -0.47
C CYS A 149 12.01 0.23 0.82
N ARG A 150 12.49 1.08 1.74
CA ARG A 150 13.24 0.68 2.95
C ARG A 150 12.55 -0.36 3.82
N PHE A 151 11.21 -0.42 3.81
CA PHE A 151 10.41 -1.37 4.57
C PHE A 151 9.95 -2.58 3.76
N LEU A 152 10.30 -2.67 2.49
CA LEU A 152 10.02 -3.85 1.68
C LEU A 152 10.97 -5.00 2.07
N PRO A 153 10.52 -6.26 1.94
CA PRO A 153 11.42 -7.42 2.05
C PRO A 153 12.57 -7.36 1.05
N ASP A 154 12.28 -6.94 -0.18
CA ASP A 154 13.25 -6.61 -1.21
C ASP A 154 13.32 -5.09 -1.37
N LYS A 155 14.39 -4.50 -0.85
CA LYS A 155 14.62 -3.05 -0.88
C LYS A 155 15.00 -2.54 -2.27
N GLU A 156 15.46 -3.43 -3.14
CA GLU A 156 15.88 -3.12 -4.50
C GLU A 156 14.82 -3.41 -5.56
N LYS A 157 13.64 -3.84 -5.13
CA LYS A 157 12.55 -4.33 -5.98
C LYS A 157 12.27 -3.49 -7.23
N HIS A 158 12.44 -2.17 -7.15
CA HIS A 158 12.11 -1.25 -8.24
C HIS A 158 13.34 -0.54 -8.84
N LEU A 159 14.55 -0.78 -8.31
CA LEU A 159 15.75 -0.04 -8.75
C LEU A 159 16.12 -0.34 -10.21
N TYR A 160 15.91 -1.57 -10.67
CA TYR A 160 16.18 -1.93 -12.07
C TYR A 160 15.37 -1.12 -13.09
N LEU A 161 14.26 -0.49 -12.66
CA LEU A 161 13.43 0.35 -13.52
C LEU A 161 14.11 1.69 -13.85
N LEU A 162 15.06 2.13 -13.02
CA LEU A 162 15.80 3.37 -13.22
C LEU A 162 16.81 3.26 -14.37
N ASP A 163 17.25 2.02 -14.67
CA ASP A 163 18.15 1.72 -15.78
C ASP A 163 17.41 1.41 -17.08
N ALA A 164 16.07 1.52 -17.07
CA ALA A 164 15.27 1.25 -18.27
C ALA A 164 15.53 2.30 -19.36
N PRO A 165 15.47 1.92 -20.65
CA PRO A 165 15.58 2.89 -21.73
C PRO A 165 14.42 3.89 -21.67
N GLU A 166 14.70 5.18 -21.86
CA GLU A 166 13.68 6.23 -21.82
C GLU A 166 12.85 6.34 -23.09
N THR A 167 13.48 6.06 -24.23
CA THR A 167 12.84 6.17 -25.57
C THR A 167 13.18 4.98 -26.44
N ASP A 168 12.28 4.66 -27.36
CA ASP A 168 12.53 3.68 -28.41
C ASP A 168 13.43 4.26 -29.54
N LYS A 169 13.72 3.44 -30.53
CA LYS A 169 14.57 3.81 -31.70
C LYS A 169 13.98 4.94 -32.56
N ASP A 170 12.68 5.16 -32.44
CA ASP A 170 11.95 6.22 -33.15
C ASP A 170 11.80 7.48 -32.28
N GLY A 171 12.36 7.50 -31.05
CA GLY A 171 12.29 8.62 -30.11
C GLY A 171 10.97 8.71 -29.32
N ASN A 172 10.12 7.70 -29.36
CA ASN A 172 8.89 7.71 -28.56
C ASN A 172 9.16 7.27 -27.12
N PRO A 173 8.50 7.87 -26.11
CA PRO A 173 8.77 7.57 -24.71
C PRO A 173 8.35 6.15 -24.34
N TYR A 174 9.15 5.48 -23.53
CA TYR A 174 8.76 4.25 -22.86
C TYR A 174 7.93 4.52 -21.62
N VAL A 175 6.88 3.72 -21.46
CA VAL A 175 5.95 3.71 -20.33
C VAL A 175 6.09 2.39 -19.57
N ILE A 176 6.19 2.46 -18.25
CA ILE A 176 6.33 1.28 -17.39
C ILE A 176 5.00 0.53 -17.34
N ARG A 177 5.06 -0.75 -17.60
CA ARG A 177 3.94 -1.68 -17.59
C ARG A 177 4.25 -2.87 -16.68
N TYR A 178 3.25 -3.59 -16.27
CA TYR A 178 3.39 -4.76 -15.42
C TYR A 178 2.78 -6.00 -16.06
N ASN A 179 3.58 -7.06 -16.16
CA ASN A 179 3.16 -8.37 -16.60
C ASN A 179 2.76 -9.21 -15.39
N ARG A 180 1.46 -9.50 -15.25
CA ARG A 180 0.92 -10.25 -14.11
C ARG A 180 1.29 -11.72 -14.13
N THR A 181 1.54 -12.28 -15.30
CA THR A 181 1.87 -13.71 -15.44
C THR A 181 3.30 -13.98 -14.98
N GLU A 182 4.20 -13.06 -15.28
CA GLU A 182 5.63 -13.17 -14.96
C GLU A 182 6.00 -12.42 -13.68
N ASP A 183 5.04 -11.70 -13.06
CA ASP A 183 5.22 -10.86 -11.87
C ASP A 183 6.38 -9.83 -12.02
N THR A 184 6.53 -9.28 -13.23
CA THR A 184 7.63 -8.36 -13.57
C THR A 184 7.13 -7.12 -14.30
N HIS A 185 7.92 -6.04 -14.21
CA HIS A 185 7.69 -4.87 -15.05
C HIS A 185 8.41 -5.04 -16.39
N TYR A 186 7.83 -4.45 -17.42
CA TYR A 186 8.43 -4.24 -18.72
C TYR A 186 8.11 -2.81 -19.17
N VAL A 187 8.79 -2.32 -20.17
CA VAL A 187 8.49 -1.01 -20.76
C VAL A 187 7.94 -1.19 -22.16
N ALA A 188 6.97 -0.35 -22.52
CA ALA A 188 6.38 -0.33 -23.86
C ALA A 188 6.32 1.12 -24.34
N SER A 189 6.82 1.38 -25.54
CA SER A 189 6.79 2.75 -26.07
C SER A 189 5.39 3.16 -26.51
N GLU A 190 5.10 4.44 -26.39
CA GLU A 190 3.82 5.04 -26.73
C GLU A 190 4.01 6.27 -27.61
N LYS A 191 3.20 6.36 -28.67
CA LYS A 191 3.06 7.52 -29.54
C LYS A 191 1.59 7.96 -29.52
N ASP A 192 1.34 9.23 -29.24
CA ASP A 192 -0.02 9.81 -29.20
C ASP A 192 -1.00 9.00 -28.32
N GLY A 193 -0.51 8.48 -27.19
CA GLY A 193 -1.30 7.67 -26.24
C GLY A 193 -1.60 6.23 -26.70
N LYS A 194 -1.01 5.80 -27.82
CA LYS A 194 -1.13 4.43 -28.33
C LYS A 194 0.19 3.69 -28.24
N LYS A 195 0.13 2.43 -27.77
CA LYS A 195 1.28 1.55 -27.72
C LYS A 195 1.83 1.33 -29.13
N THR A 196 3.15 1.45 -29.30
CA THR A 196 3.87 1.10 -30.53
C THR A 196 4.25 -0.39 -30.53
N LYS A 197 5.05 -0.82 -31.50
CA LYS A 197 5.58 -2.19 -31.56
C LYS A 197 6.75 -2.45 -30.61
N TRP A 198 7.42 -1.37 -30.14
CA TRP A 198 8.64 -1.48 -29.36
C TRP A 198 8.35 -1.75 -27.87
N THR A 199 9.04 -2.74 -27.34
CA THR A 199 9.01 -3.08 -25.91
C THR A 199 10.41 -3.40 -25.45
N ALA A 200 10.69 -3.27 -24.13
CA ALA A 200 11.89 -3.81 -23.54
C ALA A 200 11.55 -4.54 -22.24
N THR A 201 12.26 -5.62 -21.99
CA THR A 201 12.11 -6.47 -20.81
C THR A 201 13.43 -6.56 -20.06
N TYR A 202 13.38 -6.65 -18.73
CA TYR A 202 14.57 -6.82 -17.91
C TYR A 202 14.88 -8.32 -17.75
N SER A 203 16.05 -8.74 -18.19
CA SER A 203 16.48 -10.14 -18.13
C SER A 203 17.99 -10.22 -17.91
N ASN A 204 18.43 -11.13 -17.05
CA ASN A 204 19.85 -11.35 -16.75
C ASN A 204 20.64 -10.08 -16.38
N GLY A 205 20.00 -9.16 -15.61
CA GLY A 205 20.65 -7.93 -15.14
C GLY A 205 20.71 -6.80 -16.17
N GLN A 206 20.01 -6.90 -17.29
CA GLN A 206 20.00 -5.86 -18.33
C GLN A 206 18.66 -5.75 -19.03
N TRP A 207 18.39 -4.57 -19.61
CA TRP A 207 17.22 -4.33 -20.44
C TRP A 207 17.48 -4.81 -21.87
N VAL A 208 16.54 -5.58 -22.41
CA VAL A 208 16.58 -6.12 -23.78
C VAL A 208 15.38 -5.59 -24.53
N GLU A 209 15.63 -4.85 -25.63
CA GLU A 209 14.59 -4.37 -26.54
C GLU A 209 14.10 -5.51 -27.46
N ASN A 210 12.80 -5.56 -27.68
CA ASN A 210 12.10 -6.53 -28.54
C ASN A 210 11.32 -5.83 -29.64
#